data_6e019535151fdebe4ce7ec9716eff78a
#
_entry.id   6e019535151fdebe4ce7ec9716eff78a
#
_cell.length_a   1.000
_cell.length_b   1.000
_cell.length_c   1.000
_cell.angle_alpha   90.00
_cell.angle_beta   90.00
_cell.angle_gamma   90.00
#
_symmetry.space_group_name_H-M   'P 1'
#
loop_
_entity.id
_entity.type
_entity.pdbx_description
1 polymer ?
#
loop_
_entity_poly.entity_id
_entity_poly.type
_entity_poly.pdbx_seq_one_letter_code
_entity_poly.pdbx_strand_id
1 'polypeptide(L)'
;MARLGELSTMLQRRLPVPLVRVGYRVAYRVAQVAWYVARPDVHGVKGILRDGDRVLLVRHTYGDRGRWDVPGGHAHADEPPVDAVRREMHEELGMVLEWDHVGSIAASSDHKVERVHCFVAARPAVPLRLARGEIAEAQWFQLVALPAPIGELSVRTLALLRGRDGGKAGAAR
;
A
#
# COMPACT_ATOMS: atom_id res chain seq x y z
N MET A 1 14.39 14.89 8.79
CA MET A 1 14.12 13.74 7.89
C MET A 1 13.19 14.04 6.69
N ALA A 2 12.39 15.13 6.71
CA ALA A 2 11.53 15.52 5.58
C ALA A 2 12.27 15.73 4.23
N ARG A 3 13.52 16.14 4.24
CA ARG A 3 14.30 16.42 3.02
C ARG A 3 14.67 15.18 2.17
N LEU A 4 14.64 13.97 2.71
CA LEU A 4 14.98 12.76 1.94
C LEU A 4 13.82 12.33 1.01
N GLY A 5 12.57 12.48 1.45
CA GLY A 5 11.40 12.20 0.61
C GLY A 5 11.26 13.18 -0.56
N GLU A 6 11.46 14.47 -0.31
CA GLU A 6 11.40 15.50 -1.35
C GLU A 6 12.54 15.34 -2.39
N LEU A 7 13.74 15.00 -1.94
CA LEU A 7 14.87 14.71 -2.82
C LEU A 7 14.62 13.46 -3.68
N SER A 8 14.00 12.42 -3.10
CA SER A 8 13.59 11.20 -3.83
C SER A 8 12.61 11.55 -4.96
N THR A 9 11.58 12.34 -4.66
CA THR A 9 10.56 12.75 -5.64
C THR A 9 11.15 13.65 -6.75
N MET A 10 12.08 14.54 -6.42
CA MET A 10 12.77 15.38 -7.42
C MET A 10 13.73 14.60 -8.30
N LEU A 11 14.49 13.64 -7.75
CA LEU A 11 15.38 12.77 -8.54
C LEU A 11 14.58 11.88 -9.49
N GLN A 12 13.44 11.36 -9.05
CA GLN A 12 12.57 10.51 -9.88
C GLN A 12 12.04 11.23 -11.13
N ARG A 13 11.85 12.56 -11.06
CA ARG A 13 11.39 13.36 -12.22
C ARG A 13 12.44 13.54 -13.31
N ARG A 14 13.73 13.37 -13.00
CA ARG A 14 14.86 13.60 -13.93
C ARG A 14 15.52 12.34 -14.44
N LEU A 15 15.32 11.19 -13.77
CA LEU A 15 15.95 9.93 -14.16
C LEU A 15 15.03 9.11 -15.07
N PRO A 16 15.61 8.37 -16.04
CA PRO A 16 14.86 7.39 -16.84
C PRO A 16 14.19 6.34 -15.93
N VAL A 17 12.94 6.03 -16.22
CA VAL A 17 12.12 5.06 -15.43
C VAL A 17 12.87 3.74 -15.16
N PRO A 18 13.61 3.13 -16.09
CA PRO A 18 14.37 1.91 -15.82
C PRO A 18 15.41 2.06 -14.71
N LEU A 19 16.10 3.20 -14.64
CA LEU A 19 17.10 3.50 -13.60
C LEU A 19 16.41 3.65 -12.22
N VAL A 20 15.28 4.35 -12.17
CA VAL A 20 14.49 4.48 -10.94
C VAL A 20 14.05 3.11 -10.46
N ARG A 21 13.56 2.23 -11.33
CA ARG A 21 13.18 0.85 -10.99
C ARG A 21 14.33 0.00 -10.46
N VAL A 22 15.52 0.15 -11.02
CA VAL A 22 16.72 -0.50 -10.49
C VAL A 22 17.04 0.01 -9.09
N GLY A 23 16.97 1.34 -8.88
CA GLY A 23 17.14 1.96 -7.57
C GLY A 23 16.20 1.38 -6.50
N TYR A 24 14.90 1.26 -6.79
CA TYR A 24 13.92 0.65 -5.88
C TYR A 24 14.27 -0.81 -5.55
N ARG A 25 14.70 -1.61 -6.53
CA ARG A 25 15.09 -3.01 -6.28
C ARG A 25 16.29 -3.11 -5.36
N VAL A 26 17.31 -2.27 -5.58
CA VAL A 26 18.50 -2.24 -4.72
C VAL A 26 18.12 -1.78 -3.31
N ALA A 27 17.37 -0.68 -3.19
CA ALA A 27 16.92 -0.17 -1.89
C ALA A 27 16.09 -1.21 -1.12
N TYR A 28 15.18 -1.93 -1.80
CA TYR A 28 14.40 -2.99 -1.20
C TYR A 28 15.28 -4.15 -0.69
N ARG A 29 16.30 -4.57 -1.47
CA ARG A 29 17.24 -5.62 -1.03
C ARG A 29 18.05 -5.20 0.17
N VAL A 30 18.53 -3.95 0.19
CA VAL A 30 19.25 -3.39 1.35
C VAL A 30 18.34 -3.35 2.57
N ALA A 31 17.09 -2.91 2.41
CA ALA A 31 16.11 -2.90 3.48
C ALA A 31 15.84 -4.32 4.05
N GLN A 32 15.68 -5.33 3.18
CA GLN A 32 15.50 -6.73 3.63
C GLN A 32 16.67 -7.22 4.49
N VAL A 33 17.90 -6.90 4.11
CA VAL A 33 19.10 -7.25 4.90
C VAL A 33 19.11 -6.51 6.25
N ALA A 34 18.79 -5.22 6.24
CA ALA A 34 18.69 -4.42 7.46
C ALA A 34 17.60 -4.97 8.41
N TRP A 35 16.43 -5.35 7.89
CA TRP A 35 15.34 -5.96 8.67
C TRP A 35 15.70 -7.33 9.20
N TYR A 36 16.43 -8.14 8.44
CA TYR A 36 16.93 -9.44 8.92
C TYR A 36 17.81 -9.28 10.17
N VAL A 37 18.67 -8.25 10.20
CA VAL A 37 19.58 -7.98 11.31
C VAL A 37 18.86 -7.29 12.48
N ALA A 38 18.12 -6.23 12.22
CA ALA A 38 17.53 -5.36 13.24
C ALA A 38 16.18 -5.86 13.79
N ARG A 39 15.43 -6.68 13.00
CA ARG A 39 14.08 -7.17 13.33
C ARG A 39 13.17 -6.08 13.92
N PRO A 40 13.04 -4.94 13.25
CA PRO A 40 12.33 -3.81 13.81
C PRO A 40 10.83 -4.09 13.99
N ASP A 41 10.22 -3.48 15.01
CA ASP A 41 8.76 -3.33 15.10
C ASP A 41 8.39 -2.12 14.24
N VAL A 42 7.64 -2.36 13.18
CA VAL A 42 7.28 -1.32 12.22
C VAL A 42 5.78 -1.20 12.07
N HIS A 43 5.33 0.01 11.78
CA HIS A 43 3.93 0.29 11.46
C HIS A 43 3.77 0.40 9.96
N GLY A 44 2.93 -0.48 9.40
CA GLY A 44 2.52 -0.43 8.01
C GLY A 44 1.15 0.19 7.86
N VAL A 45 0.84 0.65 6.65
CA VAL A 45 -0.48 1.14 6.26
C VAL A 45 -0.91 0.53 4.94
N LYS A 46 -2.20 0.20 4.82
CA LYS A 46 -2.85 -0.26 3.59
C LYS A 46 -4.08 0.57 3.30
N GLY A 47 -4.17 1.09 2.06
CA GLY A 47 -5.28 1.91 1.58
C GLY A 47 -6.14 1.16 0.57
N ILE A 48 -7.34 0.75 0.98
CA ILE A 48 -8.32 0.10 0.10
C ILE A 48 -9.10 1.17 -0.64
N LEU A 49 -8.85 1.33 -1.94
CA LEU A 49 -9.73 2.12 -2.80
C LEU A 49 -10.88 1.25 -3.27
N ARG A 50 -12.12 1.70 -3.05
CA ARG A 50 -13.34 0.96 -3.34
C ARG A 50 -14.23 1.66 -4.36
N ASP A 51 -14.75 0.90 -5.32
CA ASP A 51 -15.75 1.32 -6.31
C ASP A 51 -16.88 0.28 -6.36
N GLY A 52 -17.91 0.46 -5.57
CA GLY A 52 -18.97 -0.53 -5.38
C GLY A 52 -18.44 -1.84 -4.80
N ASP A 53 -18.49 -2.90 -5.60
CA ASP A 53 -17.98 -4.24 -5.29
C ASP A 53 -16.54 -4.48 -5.76
N ARG A 54 -15.89 -3.46 -6.36
CA ARG A 54 -14.52 -3.53 -6.87
C ARG A 54 -13.54 -2.84 -5.93
N VAL A 55 -12.32 -3.34 -5.92
CA VAL A 55 -11.17 -2.76 -5.21
C VAL A 55 -9.99 -2.58 -6.15
N LEU A 56 -9.18 -1.54 -5.91
CA LEU A 56 -7.95 -1.32 -6.63
C LEU A 56 -6.84 -2.19 -6.03
N LEU A 57 -6.15 -2.92 -6.89
CA LEU A 57 -4.89 -3.59 -6.56
C LEU A 57 -3.77 -3.08 -7.45
N VAL A 58 -2.55 -3.17 -6.96
CA VAL A 58 -1.34 -2.74 -7.65
C VAL A 58 -0.32 -3.87 -7.74
N ARG A 59 0.58 -3.78 -8.73
CA ARG A 59 1.83 -4.55 -8.79
C ARG A 59 3.01 -3.61 -8.64
N HIS A 60 3.94 -3.98 -7.77
CA HIS A 60 5.17 -3.21 -7.60
C HIS A 60 6.24 -3.58 -8.63
N THR A 61 7.20 -2.67 -8.83
CA THR A 61 8.36 -2.89 -9.71
C THR A 61 9.50 -3.63 -9.01
N TYR A 62 9.38 -3.84 -7.69
CA TYR A 62 10.34 -4.51 -6.80
C TYR A 62 9.66 -5.65 -6.03
N GLY A 63 10.42 -6.39 -5.23
CA GLY A 63 9.92 -7.54 -4.50
C GLY A 63 9.37 -8.62 -5.44
N ASP A 64 8.23 -9.21 -5.08
CA ASP A 64 7.49 -10.16 -5.92
C ASP A 64 6.63 -9.41 -6.94
N ARG A 65 7.20 -9.14 -8.10
CA ARG A 65 6.61 -8.34 -9.17
C ARG A 65 5.40 -8.97 -9.86
N GLY A 66 5.21 -10.28 -9.68
CA GLY A 66 4.05 -11.00 -10.23
C GLY A 66 2.79 -10.85 -9.39
N ARG A 67 2.95 -10.45 -8.13
CA ARG A 67 1.91 -10.45 -7.13
C ARG A 67 1.12 -9.14 -7.13
N TRP A 68 -0.20 -9.27 -6.98
CA TRP A 68 -1.09 -8.16 -6.71
C TRP A 68 -1.15 -7.86 -5.21
N ASP A 69 -1.15 -6.60 -4.86
CA ASP A 69 -1.22 -6.14 -3.48
C ASP A 69 -2.19 -4.95 -3.33
N VAL A 70 -2.80 -4.80 -2.15
CA VAL A 70 -3.44 -3.55 -1.75
C VAL A 70 -2.36 -2.49 -1.60
N PRO A 71 -2.48 -1.29 -2.23
CA PRO A 71 -1.48 -0.24 -2.14
C PRO A 71 -1.22 0.19 -0.70
N GLY A 72 -0.02 0.71 -0.43
CA GLY A 72 0.40 1.18 0.89
C GLY A 72 1.87 0.91 1.18
N GLY A 73 2.35 1.42 2.31
CA GLY A 73 3.74 1.37 2.70
C GLY A 73 3.94 1.36 4.21
N HIS A 74 4.97 2.06 4.68
CA HIS A 74 5.33 2.11 6.09
C HIS A 74 5.17 3.52 6.63
N ALA A 75 4.65 3.64 7.85
CA ALA A 75 4.66 4.90 8.58
C ALA A 75 6.11 5.29 8.95
N HIS A 76 6.41 6.57 8.91
CA HIS A 76 7.64 7.10 9.50
C HIS A 76 7.57 7.05 11.03
N ALA A 77 8.71 7.23 11.69
CA ALA A 77 8.73 7.34 13.15
C ALA A 77 7.80 8.50 13.58
N ASP A 78 6.94 8.23 14.56
CA ASP A 78 5.97 9.19 15.12
C ASP A 78 4.90 9.70 14.13
N GLU A 79 4.80 9.14 12.93
CA GLU A 79 3.77 9.49 11.95
C GLU A 79 2.45 8.79 12.30
N PRO A 80 1.34 9.54 12.46
CA PRO A 80 0.03 8.94 12.64
C PRO A 80 -0.34 8.04 11.44
N PRO A 81 -0.93 6.85 11.66
CA PRO A 81 -1.24 5.92 10.56
C PRO A 81 -2.13 6.51 9.46
N VAL A 82 -3.04 7.43 9.82
CA VAL A 82 -3.91 8.09 8.84
C VAL A 82 -3.12 9.05 7.94
N ASP A 83 -2.08 9.69 8.46
CA ASP A 83 -1.23 10.59 7.67
C ASP A 83 -0.27 9.77 6.79
N ALA A 84 0.21 8.64 7.31
CA ALA A 84 1.00 7.69 6.54
C ALA A 84 0.21 7.17 5.32
N VAL A 85 -1.05 6.74 5.48
CA VAL A 85 -1.84 6.27 4.32
C VAL A 85 -2.13 7.40 3.33
N ARG A 86 -2.37 8.64 3.79
CA ARG A 86 -2.53 9.80 2.90
C ARG A 86 -1.27 10.06 2.08
N ARG A 87 -0.10 10.05 2.72
CA ARG A 87 1.19 10.24 2.07
C ARG A 87 1.48 9.14 1.05
N GLU A 88 1.35 7.86 1.43
CA GLU A 88 1.60 6.73 0.55
C GLU A 88 0.68 6.76 -0.69
N MET A 89 -0.62 7.01 -0.50
CA MET A 89 -1.56 7.08 -1.62
C MET A 89 -1.31 8.29 -2.53
N HIS A 90 -0.81 9.39 -1.98
CA HIS A 90 -0.36 10.52 -2.78
C HIS A 90 0.92 10.18 -3.57
N GLU A 91 1.89 9.52 -2.94
CA GLU A 91 3.16 9.13 -3.57
C GLU A 91 2.96 8.05 -4.65
N GLU A 92 2.22 6.98 -4.36
CA GLU A 92 2.02 5.85 -5.28
C GLU A 92 1.02 6.12 -6.41
N LEU A 93 -0.10 6.80 -6.08
CA LEU A 93 -1.27 6.90 -6.96
C LEU A 93 -1.68 8.35 -7.31
N GLY A 94 -1.01 9.36 -6.71
CA GLY A 94 -1.34 10.77 -6.88
C GLY A 94 -2.68 11.18 -6.28
N MET A 95 -3.13 10.49 -5.21
CA MET A 95 -4.44 10.66 -4.60
C MET A 95 -4.38 11.49 -3.33
N VAL A 96 -5.36 12.38 -3.16
CA VAL A 96 -5.65 13.08 -1.90
C VAL A 96 -7.07 12.76 -1.53
N LEU A 97 -7.26 11.94 -0.50
CA LEU A 97 -8.55 11.39 -0.08
C LEU A 97 -8.68 11.39 1.44
N GLU A 98 -9.93 11.37 1.91
CA GLU A 98 -10.24 11.04 3.29
C GLU A 98 -10.35 9.53 3.47
N TRP A 99 -9.81 9.03 4.58
CA TRP A 99 -9.65 7.62 4.84
C TRP A 99 -10.35 7.19 6.13
N ASP A 100 -11.22 6.20 6.02
CA ASP A 100 -11.84 5.54 7.17
C ASP A 100 -11.00 4.36 7.64
N HIS A 101 -10.64 4.31 8.91
CA HIS A 101 -9.96 3.15 9.50
C HIS A 101 -10.91 1.94 9.57
N VAL A 102 -10.47 0.78 9.07
CA VAL A 102 -11.27 -0.46 9.06
C VAL A 102 -10.72 -1.54 9.98
N GLY A 103 -9.55 -1.36 10.54
CA GLY A 103 -8.94 -2.29 11.48
C GLY A 103 -7.42 -2.37 11.34
N SER A 104 -6.80 -3.23 12.14
CA SER A 104 -5.36 -3.47 12.10
C SER A 104 -5.05 -4.97 12.09
N ILE A 105 -3.97 -5.34 11.44
CA ILE A 105 -3.49 -6.71 11.29
C ILE A 105 -2.09 -6.80 11.87
N ALA A 106 -1.85 -7.77 12.78
CA ALA A 106 -0.49 -8.14 13.13
C ALA A 106 0.05 -9.08 12.04
N ALA A 107 1.21 -8.77 11.51
CA ALA A 107 1.91 -9.56 10.51
C ALA A 107 3.37 -9.74 10.89
N SER A 108 3.96 -10.82 10.40
CA SER A 108 5.41 -11.02 10.47
C SER A 108 5.85 -11.40 9.06
N SER A 109 6.61 -10.53 8.43
CA SER A 109 7.10 -10.72 7.06
C SER A 109 8.47 -10.07 6.90
N ASP A 110 9.28 -10.57 5.98
CA ASP A 110 10.62 -10.02 5.69
C ASP A 110 11.46 -9.78 6.95
N HIS A 111 11.37 -10.71 7.93
CA HIS A 111 12.13 -10.69 9.20
C HIS A 111 11.81 -9.50 10.14
N LYS A 112 10.65 -8.87 9.98
CA LYS A 112 10.14 -7.82 10.87
C LYS A 112 8.81 -8.20 11.48
N VAL A 113 8.52 -7.68 12.68
CA VAL A 113 7.16 -7.66 13.25
C VAL A 113 6.48 -6.38 12.78
N GLU A 114 5.29 -6.51 12.26
CA GLU A 114 4.59 -5.40 11.64
C GLU A 114 3.15 -5.32 12.15
N ARG A 115 2.74 -4.12 12.57
CA ARG A 115 1.33 -3.78 12.78
C ARG A 115 0.86 -2.97 11.59
N VAL A 116 -0.04 -3.53 10.80
CA VAL A 116 -0.57 -2.90 9.58
C VAL A 116 -1.94 -2.31 9.85
N HIS A 117 -2.05 -0.99 9.74
CA HIS A 117 -3.31 -0.25 9.85
C HIS A 117 -3.99 -0.20 8.48
N CYS A 118 -5.24 -0.64 8.41
CA CYS A 118 -5.98 -0.75 7.17
C CYS A 118 -7.06 0.34 7.10
N PHE A 119 -7.11 1.01 5.95
CA PHE A 119 -8.02 2.12 5.70
C PHE A 119 -8.81 1.86 4.42
N VAL A 120 -9.99 2.47 4.30
CA VAL A 120 -10.80 2.45 3.09
C VAL A 120 -11.20 3.87 2.68
N ALA A 121 -11.18 4.12 1.37
CA ALA A 121 -11.73 5.31 0.76
C ALA A 121 -12.53 4.93 -0.51
N ALA A 122 -13.50 5.78 -0.88
CA ALA A 122 -14.22 5.64 -2.13
C ALA A 122 -13.30 5.94 -3.32
N ARG A 123 -13.62 5.34 -4.46
CA ARG A 123 -12.95 5.66 -5.74
C ARG A 123 -13.03 7.16 -6.00
N PRO A 124 -11.89 7.83 -6.28
CA PRO A 124 -11.89 9.22 -6.64
C PRO A 124 -12.45 9.44 -8.04
N ALA A 125 -13.03 10.63 -8.28
CA ALA A 125 -13.49 11.04 -9.60
C ALA A 125 -12.32 11.36 -10.56
N VAL A 126 -11.12 11.56 -10.05
CA VAL A 126 -9.93 11.89 -10.84
C VAL A 126 -9.14 10.64 -11.24
N PRO A 127 -8.45 10.66 -12.41
CA PRO A 127 -7.63 9.53 -12.83
C PRO A 127 -6.41 9.32 -11.92
N LEU A 128 -6.01 8.06 -11.76
CA LEU A 128 -4.80 7.68 -11.03
C LEU A 128 -3.54 8.20 -11.74
N ARG A 129 -2.56 8.65 -10.96
CA ARG A 129 -1.23 9.04 -11.43
C ARG A 129 -0.19 8.12 -10.80
N LEU A 130 0.07 7.01 -11.47
CA LEU A 130 0.98 5.98 -10.95
C LEU A 130 2.42 6.49 -10.85
N ALA A 131 3.05 6.27 -9.71
CA ALA A 131 4.49 6.40 -9.53
C ALA A 131 5.21 5.29 -10.32
N ARG A 132 5.48 5.51 -11.61
CA ARG A 132 5.99 4.49 -12.55
C ARG A 132 7.32 3.86 -12.15
N GLY A 133 8.06 4.48 -11.27
CA GLY A 133 9.26 3.92 -10.66
C GLY A 133 8.93 2.78 -9.70
N GLU A 134 7.83 2.87 -8.97
CA GLU A 134 7.42 1.99 -7.89
C GLU A 134 6.25 1.09 -8.28
N ILE A 135 5.22 1.65 -8.92
CA ILE A 135 4.04 0.91 -9.37
C ILE A 135 4.17 0.55 -10.84
N ALA A 136 4.14 -0.75 -11.12
CA ALA A 136 4.18 -1.28 -12.48
C ALA A 136 2.82 -1.24 -13.14
N GLU A 137 1.76 -1.55 -12.38
CA GLU A 137 0.39 -1.71 -12.85
C GLU A 137 -0.61 -1.45 -11.72
N ALA A 138 -1.77 -0.91 -12.04
CA ALA A 138 -2.91 -0.78 -11.15
C ALA A 138 -4.19 -1.17 -11.87
N GLN A 139 -5.02 -2.01 -11.25
CA GLN A 139 -6.26 -2.52 -11.86
C GLN A 139 -7.36 -2.73 -10.82
N TRP A 140 -8.62 -2.54 -11.26
CA TRP A 140 -9.81 -2.77 -10.45
C TRP A 140 -10.29 -4.21 -10.57
N PHE A 141 -10.46 -4.88 -9.43
CA PHE A 141 -10.94 -6.27 -9.35
C PHE A 141 -12.21 -6.37 -8.52
N GLN A 142 -13.10 -7.28 -8.89
CA GLN A 142 -14.25 -7.60 -8.03
C GLN A 142 -13.77 -8.29 -6.75
N LEU A 143 -14.33 -7.92 -5.61
CA LEU A 143 -14.00 -8.53 -4.32
C LEU A 143 -14.24 -10.05 -4.27
N VAL A 144 -15.21 -10.52 -5.06
CA VAL A 144 -15.54 -11.95 -5.17
C VAL A 144 -14.67 -12.72 -6.16
N ALA A 145 -13.89 -12.01 -7.00
CA ALA A 145 -13.02 -12.57 -8.03
C ALA A 145 -11.65 -11.88 -8.02
N LEU A 146 -10.92 -12.07 -6.93
CA LEU A 146 -9.57 -11.51 -6.78
C LEU A 146 -8.58 -12.24 -7.69
N PRO A 147 -7.55 -11.54 -8.20
CA PRO A 147 -6.55 -12.15 -9.08
C PRO A 147 -5.60 -13.07 -8.30
N ALA A 148 -4.89 -13.93 -9.04
CA ALA A 148 -3.78 -14.72 -8.52
C ALA A 148 -2.51 -14.43 -9.34
N PRO A 149 -1.33 -14.36 -8.70
CA PRO A 149 -1.13 -14.41 -7.25
C PRO A 149 -1.49 -13.07 -6.58
N ILE A 150 -2.02 -13.15 -5.36
CA ILE A 150 -2.30 -11.98 -4.50
C ILE A 150 -1.55 -12.14 -3.16
N GLY A 151 -1.06 -11.04 -2.59
CA GLY A 151 -0.35 -11.05 -1.31
C GLY A 151 -1.23 -11.50 -0.14
N GLU A 152 -0.70 -12.35 0.75
CA GLU A 152 -1.42 -12.83 1.93
C GLU A 152 -1.93 -11.68 2.80
N LEU A 153 -1.09 -10.67 3.04
CA LEU A 153 -1.48 -9.47 3.78
C LEU A 153 -2.63 -8.73 3.12
N SER A 154 -2.64 -8.66 1.77
CA SER A 154 -3.72 -8.05 1.00
C SER A 154 -5.04 -8.82 1.14
N VAL A 155 -4.99 -10.16 1.13
CA VAL A 155 -6.17 -11.00 1.39
C VAL A 155 -6.75 -10.71 2.77
N ARG A 156 -5.90 -10.66 3.82
CA ARG A 156 -6.30 -10.35 5.19
C ARG A 156 -6.85 -8.93 5.32
N THR A 157 -6.25 -7.96 4.63
CA THR A 157 -6.73 -6.57 4.57
C THR A 157 -8.14 -6.48 3.97
N LEU A 158 -8.38 -7.17 2.87
CA LEU A 158 -9.70 -7.19 2.21
C LEU A 158 -10.75 -7.97 3.03
N ALA A 159 -10.33 -8.93 3.85
CA ALA A 159 -11.24 -9.63 4.77
C ALA A 159 -11.81 -8.69 5.84
N LEU A 160 -11.04 -7.70 6.34
CA LEU A 160 -11.55 -6.67 7.26
C LEU A 160 -12.67 -5.84 6.63
N LEU A 161 -12.55 -5.50 5.35
CA LEU A 161 -13.58 -4.77 4.62
C LEU A 161 -14.89 -5.56 4.53
N ARG A 162 -14.82 -6.87 4.22
CA ARG A 162 -15.98 -7.74 4.16
C ARG A 162 -16.69 -7.87 5.52
N GLY A 163 -15.93 -7.97 6.61
CA GLY A 163 -16.46 -8.00 7.98
C GLY A 163 -17.24 -6.74 8.34
N ARG A 164 -16.73 -5.56 7.95
CA ARG A 164 -17.41 -4.27 8.16
C ARG A 164 -18.73 -4.16 7.40
N ASP A 165 -18.77 -4.64 6.15
CA ASP A 165 -20.00 -4.62 5.34
C ASP A 165 -21.07 -5.55 5.89
N GLY A 166 -20.70 -6.76 6.34
CA GLY A 166 -21.60 -7.71 6.97
C GLY A 166 -22.20 -7.18 8.30
N GLY A 167 -21.39 -6.46 9.09
CA GLY A 167 -21.84 -5.84 10.33
C GLY A 167 -22.85 -4.69 10.10
N LYS A 168 -22.68 -3.89 9.04
CA LYS A 168 -23.63 -2.82 8.70
C LYS A 168 -24.97 -3.36 8.17
N ALA A 169 -24.95 -4.45 7.42
CA ALA A 169 -26.17 -5.10 6.92
C ALA A 169 -27.01 -5.74 8.03
N GLY A 170 -26.37 -6.19 9.13
CA GLY A 170 -27.05 -6.76 10.30
C GLY A 170 -27.67 -5.72 11.24
N ALA A 171 -27.16 -4.49 11.26
CA ALA A 171 -27.65 -3.40 12.11
C ALA A 171 -28.80 -2.58 11.49
N ALA A 172 -29.16 -2.84 10.24
CA ALA A 172 -30.23 -2.15 9.49
C ALA A 172 -31.52 -2.97 9.36
N ARG A 173 -31.68 -4.02 10.19
CA ARG A 173 -32.89 -4.86 10.25
C ARG A 173 -33.63 -4.69 11.56
#